data_dcf83aa84e72a9f5a534fba7ab8b64f7
#
_entry.id   dcf83aa84e72a9f5a534fba7ab8b64f7
#
_cell.length_a   1.000
_cell.length_b   1.000
_cell.length_c   1.000
_cell.angle_alpha   90.00
_cell.angle_beta   90.00
_cell.angle_gamma   90.00
#
_symmetry.space_group_name_H-M   'P 1'
#
loop_
_entity.id
_entity.type
_entity.pdbx_description
1 polymer ?
#
loop_
_entity_poly.entity_id
_entity_poly.type
_entity_poly.pdbx_seq_one_letter_code
_entity_poly.pdbx_strand_id
1 'polypeptide(L)'
;MSNQLLTGRSSLMFSTALAALFLAAPSLSANEAEQEASASKRGPETIANQFVFGSGKECPHEPYCLPALEEEYGLHFADFVVTDPGGPRTREALLNGDIQIGVLFTTNGYLATDRFVLLEDDRNAQPAENVIPVAHQSIGDAYPELGEVLNPLSAALTTPELTEMNRRFALDGVEAETIAGEWLKEHGASAPSESASKKEGPTIVVGSGNFAESIILAEMYRQALDQAGYPTRHRQEIGNRATYLPLLESGEIDLFPEYTGSLGGWLNTLADTSGQPLSALLPERDLVGFEPAPAQDKNGFVVTAETAKRYDLEKISDLAKPAP
;
A
#
# COMPACT_ATOMS: atom_id res chain seq x y z
N MET A 1 23.59 -46.49 -93.75
CA MET A 1 24.38 -47.72 -93.76
C MET A 1 24.17 -48.44 -92.45
N SER A 2 23.50 -49.56 -92.55
CA SER A 2 23.64 -50.85 -91.88
C SER A 2 23.47 -50.85 -90.36
N ASN A 3 22.37 -51.44 -89.93
CA ASN A 3 22.14 -52.86 -89.57
C ASN A 3 22.83 -53.22 -88.25
N GLN A 4 22.32 -53.92 -87.32
CA GLN A 4 21.30 -55.02 -87.18
C GLN A 4 21.03 -55.21 -85.69
N LEU A 5 19.84 -55.42 -85.24
CA LEU A 5 19.17 -56.72 -84.82
C LEU A 5 19.95 -57.62 -83.88
N LEU A 6 19.42 -57.99 -82.76
CA LEU A 6 18.85 -59.28 -82.35
C LEU A 6 18.63 -59.35 -80.82
N THR A 7 17.43 -59.43 -80.37
CA THR A 7 16.70 -60.52 -79.67
C THR A 7 17.35 -61.19 -78.44
N GLY A 8 16.57 -61.28 -77.37
CA GLY A 8 16.74 -62.26 -76.34
C GLY A 8 15.91 -62.07 -75.10
N ARG A 9 14.73 -62.56 -75.13
CA ARG A 9 13.89 -63.22 -74.08
C ARG A 9 14.17 -63.03 -72.58
N SER A 10 13.13 -62.58 -71.92
CA SER A 10 12.41 -63.15 -70.75
C SER A 10 13.17 -63.61 -69.52
N SER A 11 12.94 -62.96 -68.39
CA SER A 11 12.51 -63.72 -67.19
C SER A 11 11.84 -62.71 -66.20
N LEU A 12 10.57 -62.95 -65.89
CA LEU A 12 9.86 -62.28 -64.77
C LEU A 12 10.47 -62.76 -63.48
N MET A 13 10.88 -61.80 -62.62
CA MET A 13 10.95 -62.04 -61.19
C MET A 13 10.17 -60.89 -60.50
N PHE A 14 9.09 -61.34 -59.88
CA PHE A 14 8.35 -60.51 -58.91
C PHE A 14 9.22 -60.28 -57.70
N SER A 15 9.54 -58.98 -57.45
CA SER A 15 10.15 -58.56 -56.20
C SER A 15 9.16 -57.60 -55.52
N THR A 16 8.53 -58.08 -54.45
CA THR A 16 7.67 -57.36 -53.57
C THR A 16 8.49 -56.32 -52.81
N ALA A 17 8.42 -55.08 -53.24
CA ALA A 17 8.99 -53.96 -52.48
C ALA A 17 8.02 -53.55 -51.36
N LEU A 18 8.39 -53.83 -50.10
CA LEU A 18 7.73 -53.37 -48.90
C LEU A 18 8.04 -51.91 -48.73
N ALA A 19 7.07 -51.02 -49.08
CA ALA A 19 7.21 -49.57 -48.83
C ALA A 19 7.03 -49.31 -47.36
N ALA A 20 8.11 -49.07 -46.63
CA ALA A 20 8.09 -48.53 -45.27
C ALA A 20 7.68 -47.05 -45.33
N LEU A 21 6.45 -46.76 -44.92
CA LEU A 21 5.99 -45.40 -44.68
C LEU A 21 6.70 -44.84 -43.44
N PHE A 22 7.77 -44.08 -43.61
CA PHE A 22 8.32 -43.23 -42.54
C PHE A 22 7.37 -42.09 -42.34
N LEU A 23 6.51 -42.13 -41.32
CA LEU A 23 5.85 -40.97 -40.75
C LEU A 23 6.92 -40.05 -40.17
N ALA A 24 7.32 -39.02 -40.93
CA ALA A 24 8.13 -37.94 -40.40
C ALA A 24 7.27 -37.18 -39.39
N ALA A 25 7.56 -37.30 -38.11
CA ALA A 25 7.03 -36.42 -37.10
C ALA A 25 7.52 -34.99 -37.44
N PRO A 26 6.65 -33.97 -37.37
CA PRO A 26 7.08 -32.58 -37.59
C PRO A 26 8.12 -32.25 -36.52
N SER A 27 9.34 -31.88 -36.97
CA SER A 27 10.34 -31.31 -36.09
C SER A 27 9.86 -29.88 -35.71
N LEU A 28 9.52 -29.67 -34.44
CA LEU A 28 9.27 -28.36 -33.88
C LEU A 28 10.48 -27.44 -34.19
N SER A 29 10.20 -26.25 -34.65
CA SER A 29 11.26 -25.23 -34.88
C SER A 29 11.94 -24.92 -33.54
N ALA A 30 13.22 -24.51 -33.56
CA ALA A 30 13.95 -24.15 -32.34
C ALA A 30 13.19 -23.09 -31.53
N ASN A 31 12.43 -22.23 -32.18
CA ASN A 31 11.61 -21.18 -31.56
C ASN A 31 10.38 -21.78 -30.83
N GLU A 32 9.75 -22.82 -31.38
CA GLU A 32 8.63 -23.54 -30.73
C GLU A 32 9.14 -24.36 -29.54
N ALA A 33 10.31 -24.96 -29.64
CA ALA A 33 10.94 -25.72 -28.54
C ALA A 33 11.40 -24.77 -27.39
N GLU A 34 11.87 -23.55 -27.69
CA GLU A 34 12.16 -22.52 -26.68
C GLU A 34 10.90 -21.95 -26.05
N GLN A 35 9.82 -21.79 -26.80
CA GLN A 35 8.52 -21.37 -26.26
C GLN A 35 7.87 -22.46 -25.38
N GLU A 36 7.92 -23.74 -25.77
CA GLU A 36 7.44 -24.85 -24.94
C GLU A 36 8.33 -25.05 -23.69
N ALA A 37 9.65 -24.89 -23.79
CA ALA A 37 10.55 -24.94 -22.64
C ALA A 37 10.35 -23.75 -21.70
N SER A 38 9.98 -22.58 -22.21
CA SER A 38 9.59 -21.40 -21.42
C SER A 38 8.22 -21.59 -20.76
N ALA A 39 7.26 -22.18 -21.46
CA ALA A 39 5.93 -22.51 -20.91
C ALA A 39 6.00 -23.62 -19.85
N SER A 40 6.90 -24.61 -20.02
CA SER A 40 7.12 -25.70 -19.04
C SER A 40 7.80 -25.25 -17.74
N LYS A 41 8.41 -24.06 -17.74
CA LYS A 41 9.02 -23.45 -16.53
C LYS A 41 8.03 -22.54 -15.77
N ARG A 42 6.89 -22.19 -16.35
CA ARG A 42 5.81 -21.52 -15.62
C ARG A 42 5.02 -22.58 -14.86
N GLY A 43 4.88 -22.37 -13.54
CA GLY A 43 3.93 -23.13 -12.73
C GLY A 43 2.51 -23.04 -13.30
N PRO A 44 1.52 -23.72 -12.68
CA PRO A 44 0.13 -23.61 -13.11
C PRO A 44 -0.28 -22.15 -13.13
N GLU A 45 -1.04 -21.74 -14.16
CA GLU A 45 -1.56 -20.39 -14.30
C GLU A 45 -2.42 -20.04 -13.07
N THR A 46 -2.05 -18.97 -12.38
CA THR A 46 -2.73 -18.51 -11.17
C THR A 46 -3.69 -17.36 -11.47
N ILE A 47 -4.57 -17.04 -10.52
CA ILE A 47 -5.47 -15.86 -10.64
C ILE A 47 -4.65 -14.60 -10.89
N ALA A 48 -3.52 -14.42 -10.16
CA ALA A 48 -2.64 -13.27 -10.34
C ALA A 48 -2.13 -13.13 -11.79
N ASN A 49 -1.83 -14.23 -12.47
CA ASN A 49 -1.35 -14.21 -13.86
C ASN A 49 -2.39 -13.68 -14.86
N GLN A 50 -3.67 -13.61 -14.48
CA GLN A 50 -4.75 -13.05 -15.30
C GLN A 50 -5.10 -11.62 -14.91
N PHE A 51 -4.58 -11.10 -13.78
CA PHE A 51 -4.91 -9.79 -13.25
C PHE A 51 -3.92 -8.73 -13.68
N VAL A 52 -4.44 -7.58 -14.06
CA VAL A 52 -3.69 -6.34 -14.23
C VAL A 52 -3.62 -5.62 -12.88
N PHE A 53 -2.41 -5.29 -12.44
CA PHE A 53 -2.16 -4.61 -11.18
C PHE A 53 -2.03 -3.09 -11.40
N GLY A 54 -2.68 -2.28 -10.58
CA GLY A 54 -2.65 -0.82 -10.67
C GLY A 54 -2.10 -0.15 -9.41
N SER A 55 -1.08 0.71 -9.56
CA SER A 55 -0.50 1.51 -8.47
C SER A 55 0.35 2.68 -9.00
N GLY A 56 1.03 3.40 -8.11
CA GLY A 56 2.00 4.43 -8.45
C GLY A 56 3.16 3.89 -9.30
N LYS A 57 3.78 4.76 -10.07
CA LYS A 57 4.91 4.41 -10.97
C LYS A 57 6.13 3.84 -10.22
N GLU A 58 6.26 4.14 -8.93
CA GLU A 58 7.33 3.66 -8.06
C GLU A 58 7.13 2.21 -7.59
N CYS A 59 5.87 1.74 -7.54
CA CYS A 59 5.48 0.44 -6.98
C CYS A 59 6.30 -0.76 -7.49
N PRO A 60 6.71 -0.85 -8.77
CA PRO A 60 7.55 -1.95 -9.24
C PRO A 60 8.94 -2.00 -8.59
N HIS A 61 9.37 -0.93 -7.92
CA HIS A 61 10.69 -0.79 -7.29
C HIS A 61 10.61 -0.54 -5.78
N GLU A 62 9.41 -0.33 -5.24
CA GLU A 62 9.20 -0.13 -3.81
C GLU A 62 9.12 -1.48 -3.08
N PRO A 63 9.96 -1.71 -2.06
CA PRO A 63 10.07 -3.01 -1.37
C PRO A 63 8.73 -3.57 -0.88
N TYR A 64 7.82 -2.71 -0.45
CA TYR A 64 6.51 -3.08 0.12
C TYR A 64 5.34 -2.96 -0.88
N CYS A 65 5.63 -3.01 -2.20
CA CYS A 65 4.60 -3.02 -3.24
C CYS A 65 4.72 -4.29 -4.08
N LEU A 66 4.95 -4.23 -5.39
CA LEU A 66 5.10 -5.45 -6.21
C LEU A 66 6.20 -6.40 -5.74
N PRO A 67 7.42 -5.93 -5.35
CA PRO A 67 8.45 -6.84 -4.85
C PRO A 67 8.00 -7.67 -3.66
N ALA A 68 7.26 -7.10 -2.70
CA ALA A 68 6.73 -7.86 -1.57
C ALA A 68 5.75 -8.97 -1.99
N LEU A 69 4.90 -8.70 -3.00
CA LEU A 69 3.97 -9.69 -3.54
C LEU A 69 4.70 -10.81 -4.28
N GLU A 70 5.79 -10.50 -4.98
CA GLU A 70 6.61 -11.49 -5.66
C GLU A 70 7.43 -12.34 -4.69
N GLU A 71 8.09 -11.71 -3.71
CA GLU A 71 9.01 -12.37 -2.78
C GLU A 71 8.26 -13.20 -1.74
N GLU A 72 7.22 -12.63 -1.10
CA GLU A 72 6.51 -13.29 0.00
C GLU A 72 5.39 -14.20 -0.49
N TYR A 73 4.73 -13.86 -1.60
CA TYR A 73 3.56 -14.59 -2.09
C TYR A 73 3.82 -15.37 -3.39
N GLY A 74 4.92 -15.09 -4.09
CA GLY A 74 5.23 -15.70 -5.39
C GLY A 74 4.26 -15.27 -6.49
N LEU A 75 3.65 -14.09 -6.37
CA LEU A 75 2.64 -13.58 -7.29
C LEU A 75 3.28 -12.83 -8.46
N HIS A 76 2.86 -13.15 -9.67
CA HIS A 76 3.23 -12.45 -10.88
C HIS A 76 1.95 -12.03 -11.62
N PHE A 77 1.82 -10.75 -11.91
CA PHE A 77 0.64 -10.20 -12.55
C PHE A 77 0.79 -10.17 -14.08
N ALA A 78 -0.36 -10.18 -14.80
CA ALA A 78 -0.38 -10.13 -16.26
C ALA A 78 0.23 -8.85 -16.80
N ASP A 79 -0.05 -7.70 -16.15
CA ASP A 79 0.44 -6.39 -16.54
C ASP A 79 0.40 -5.43 -15.35
N PHE A 80 1.06 -4.28 -15.50
CA PHE A 80 1.09 -3.19 -14.52
C PHE A 80 0.65 -1.86 -15.15
N VAL A 81 -0.33 -1.20 -14.53
CA VAL A 81 -0.85 0.09 -14.97
C VAL A 81 -0.56 1.17 -13.93
N VAL A 82 0.00 2.29 -14.37
CA VAL A 82 0.27 3.44 -13.50
C VAL A 82 -1.02 4.17 -13.18
N THR A 83 -1.36 4.19 -11.89
CA THR A 83 -2.49 4.92 -11.32
C THR A 83 -2.02 5.85 -10.19
N ASP A 84 -2.90 6.23 -9.27
CA ASP A 84 -2.61 6.97 -8.05
C ASP A 84 -2.96 6.09 -6.82
N PRO A 85 -1.97 5.57 -6.06
CA PRO A 85 -2.27 4.74 -4.90
C PRO A 85 -3.17 5.50 -3.91
N GLY A 86 -4.27 4.84 -3.48
CA GLY A 86 -5.29 5.46 -2.63
C GLY A 86 -6.20 6.47 -3.33
N GLY A 87 -5.91 6.90 -4.53
CA GLY A 87 -6.58 7.98 -5.24
C GLY A 87 -7.78 7.58 -6.11
N PRO A 88 -8.43 8.57 -6.74
CA PRO A 88 -9.62 8.33 -7.57
C PRO A 88 -9.32 7.49 -8.81
N ARG A 89 -8.14 7.67 -9.46
CA ARG A 89 -7.78 6.92 -10.68
C ARG A 89 -7.68 5.42 -10.42
N THR A 90 -7.10 5.01 -9.29
CA THR A 90 -7.05 3.59 -8.89
C THR A 90 -8.46 3.03 -8.68
N ARG A 91 -9.31 3.76 -7.96
CA ARG A 91 -10.70 3.33 -7.72
C ARG A 91 -11.53 3.25 -9.00
N GLU A 92 -11.41 4.23 -9.87
CA GLU A 92 -12.10 4.24 -11.17
C GLU A 92 -11.63 3.08 -12.07
N ALA A 93 -10.32 2.84 -12.15
CA ALA A 93 -9.76 1.74 -12.94
C ALA A 93 -10.23 0.36 -12.42
N LEU A 94 -10.31 0.17 -11.09
CA LEU A 94 -10.90 -1.04 -10.49
C LEU A 94 -12.37 -1.21 -10.87
N LEU A 95 -13.17 -0.15 -10.76
CA LEU A 95 -14.61 -0.21 -11.03
C LEU A 95 -14.95 -0.37 -12.50
N ASN A 96 -14.11 0.15 -13.40
CA ASN A 96 -14.25 -0.01 -14.85
C ASN A 96 -13.72 -1.38 -15.33
N GLY A 97 -12.97 -2.10 -14.50
CA GLY A 97 -12.32 -3.35 -14.87
C GLY A 97 -11.03 -3.20 -15.68
N ASP A 98 -10.48 -1.97 -15.75
CA ASP A 98 -9.20 -1.69 -16.40
C ASP A 98 -8.04 -2.34 -15.65
N ILE A 99 -8.18 -2.48 -14.32
CA ILE A 99 -7.33 -3.26 -13.42
C ILE A 99 -8.20 -4.18 -12.55
N GLN A 100 -7.68 -5.32 -12.13
CA GLN A 100 -8.40 -6.25 -11.26
C GLN A 100 -7.97 -6.15 -9.80
N ILE A 101 -6.76 -5.67 -9.56
CA ILE A 101 -6.20 -5.42 -8.23
C ILE A 101 -5.49 -4.07 -8.23
N GLY A 102 -5.57 -3.34 -7.13
CA GLY A 102 -4.92 -2.04 -6.98
C GLY A 102 -4.52 -1.75 -5.55
N VAL A 103 -3.72 -0.70 -5.34
CA VAL A 103 -3.34 -0.24 -4.02
C VAL A 103 -4.28 0.86 -3.55
N LEU A 104 -5.01 0.57 -2.45
CA LEU A 104 -5.58 1.59 -1.57
C LEU A 104 -4.91 1.45 -0.21
N PHE A 105 -4.79 2.55 0.52
CA PHE A 105 -4.28 2.49 1.89
C PHE A 105 -5.30 1.83 2.82
N THR A 106 -4.83 1.11 3.86
CA THR A 106 -5.71 0.33 4.75
C THR A 106 -6.70 1.18 5.54
N THR A 107 -6.47 2.47 5.64
CA THR A 107 -7.38 3.46 6.24
C THR A 107 -8.24 4.21 5.22
N ASN A 108 -8.16 3.84 3.93
CA ASN A 108 -8.91 4.54 2.88
C ASN A 108 -10.42 4.43 3.12
N GLY A 109 -11.13 5.57 3.23
CA GLY A 109 -12.55 5.63 3.56
C GLY A 109 -13.48 4.86 2.61
N TYR A 110 -13.04 4.61 1.38
CA TYR A 110 -13.81 3.77 0.44
C TYR A 110 -13.84 2.29 0.82
N LEU A 111 -12.92 1.82 1.71
CA LEU A 111 -12.94 0.46 2.25
C LEU A 111 -14.10 0.24 3.22
N ALA A 112 -14.66 1.30 3.80
CA ALA A 112 -15.89 1.22 4.59
C ALA A 112 -17.17 1.08 3.73
N THR A 113 -17.02 0.96 2.40
CA THR A 113 -18.13 0.73 1.47
C THR A 113 -18.14 -0.72 0.98
N ASP A 114 -19.30 -1.21 0.54
CA ASP A 114 -19.45 -2.58 -0.02
C ASP A 114 -18.85 -2.73 -1.44
N ARG A 115 -18.09 -1.76 -1.94
CA ARG A 115 -17.58 -1.75 -3.32
C ARG A 115 -16.24 -2.45 -3.47
N PHE A 116 -15.42 -2.42 -2.44
CA PHE A 116 -14.07 -2.94 -2.44
C PHE A 116 -13.85 -3.94 -1.32
N VAL A 117 -12.97 -4.89 -1.56
CA VAL A 117 -12.48 -5.86 -0.57
C VAL A 117 -10.99 -5.67 -0.43
N LEU A 118 -10.55 -5.34 0.78
CA LEU A 118 -9.16 -5.37 1.19
C LEU A 118 -8.75 -6.81 1.42
N LEU A 119 -7.77 -7.30 0.68
CA LEU A 119 -7.23 -8.64 0.89
C LEU A 119 -6.35 -8.68 2.15
N GLU A 120 -6.58 -9.67 3.01
CA GLU A 120 -5.79 -9.86 4.22
C GLU A 120 -4.32 -10.16 3.85
N ASP A 121 -3.38 -9.43 4.44
CA ASP A 121 -1.93 -9.72 4.34
C ASP A 121 -1.56 -10.88 5.29
N ASP A 122 -1.91 -12.10 4.88
CA ASP A 122 -1.80 -13.33 5.68
C ASP A 122 -0.36 -13.85 5.84
N ARG A 123 0.62 -13.17 5.22
CA ARG A 123 2.06 -13.47 5.39
C ARG A 123 2.86 -12.31 5.98
N ASN A 124 2.19 -11.21 6.35
CA ASN A 124 2.80 -10.01 6.94
C ASN A 124 3.89 -9.39 6.05
N ALA A 125 3.63 -9.28 4.74
CA ALA A 125 4.53 -8.64 3.79
C ALA A 125 4.62 -7.13 3.96
N GLN A 126 3.62 -6.52 4.63
CA GLN A 126 3.60 -5.08 4.91
C GLN A 126 4.18 -4.77 6.28
N PRO A 127 5.10 -3.79 6.39
CA PRO A 127 5.64 -3.37 7.68
C PRO A 127 4.55 -2.73 8.56
N ALA A 128 4.85 -2.58 9.84
CA ALA A 128 4.01 -1.82 10.74
C ALA A 128 4.07 -0.32 10.38
N GLU A 129 2.90 0.29 10.22
CA GLU A 129 2.72 1.72 9.88
C GLU A 129 1.76 2.37 10.87
N ASN A 130 2.13 2.31 12.16
CA ASN A 130 1.31 2.87 13.23
C ASN A 130 1.32 4.40 13.17
N VAL A 131 0.17 5.00 13.33
CA VAL A 131 0.06 6.46 13.55
C VAL A 131 0.79 6.83 14.83
N ILE A 132 1.64 7.84 14.78
CA ILE A 132 2.44 8.31 15.91
C ILE A 132 2.48 9.84 15.96
N PRO A 133 2.18 10.48 17.10
CA PRO A 133 2.45 11.91 17.27
C PRO A 133 3.95 12.14 17.38
N VAL A 134 4.50 13.05 16.57
CA VAL A 134 5.91 13.44 16.61
C VAL A 134 6.00 14.94 16.83
N ALA A 135 6.75 15.36 17.84
CA ALA A 135 6.95 16.78 18.17
C ALA A 135 8.40 17.20 18.03
N HIS A 136 8.63 18.49 17.83
CA HIS A 136 9.93 19.11 18.01
C HIS A 136 10.32 19.09 19.50
N GLN A 137 11.59 18.79 19.81
CA GLN A 137 12.09 18.60 21.16
C GLN A 137 11.81 19.79 22.06
N SER A 138 11.92 21.03 21.54
CA SER A 138 11.67 22.25 22.33
C SER A 138 10.26 22.34 22.92
N ILE A 139 9.25 21.78 22.23
CA ILE A 139 7.88 21.72 22.74
C ILE A 139 7.75 20.60 23.79
N GLY A 140 8.42 19.48 23.62
CA GLY A 140 8.52 18.43 24.64
C GLY A 140 9.18 18.94 25.93
N ASP A 141 10.21 19.77 25.79
CA ASP A 141 10.89 20.40 26.93
C ASP A 141 10.04 21.49 27.60
N ALA A 142 9.30 22.29 26.81
CA ALA A 142 8.40 23.32 27.33
C ALA A 142 7.18 22.74 28.05
N TYR A 143 6.71 21.57 27.59
CA TYR A 143 5.53 20.90 28.11
C TYR A 143 5.80 19.38 28.32
N PRO A 144 6.54 19.00 29.38
CA PRO A 144 6.91 17.59 29.62
C PRO A 144 5.70 16.65 29.77
N GLU A 145 4.54 17.19 30.11
CA GLU A 145 3.29 16.44 30.29
C GLU A 145 2.45 16.27 29.00
N LEU A 146 2.94 16.66 27.81
CA LEU A 146 2.22 16.48 26.54
C LEU A 146 1.78 15.03 26.31
N GLY A 147 2.61 14.05 26.74
CA GLY A 147 2.28 12.64 26.65
C GLY A 147 1.02 12.24 27.43
N GLU A 148 0.68 12.96 28.51
CA GLU A 148 -0.54 12.69 29.28
C GLU A 148 -1.82 12.98 28.46
N VAL A 149 -1.73 13.86 27.46
CA VAL A 149 -2.82 14.16 26.54
C VAL A 149 -2.77 13.30 25.28
N LEU A 150 -1.59 13.16 24.66
CA LEU A 150 -1.46 12.51 23.34
C LEU A 150 -1.51 10.97 23.41
N ASN A 151 -0.89 10.36 24.45
CA ASN A 151 -0.82 8.90 24.54
C ASN A 151 -2.20 8.22 24.72
N PRO A 152 -3.15 8.76 25.53
CA PRO A 152 -4.50 8.20 25.59
C PRO A 152 -5.24 8.25 24.25
N LEU A 153 -5.02 9.30 23.42
CA LEU A 153 -5.61 9.39 22.08
C LEU A 153 -5.03 8.30 21.17
N SER A 154 -3.71 8.14 21.19
CA SER A 154 -3.05 7.07 20.45
C SER A 154 -3.59 5.70 20.87
N ALA A 155 -3.68 5.43 22.17
CA ALA A 155 -4.17 4.14 22.68
C ALA A 155 -5.60 3.80 22.28
N ALA A 156 -6.46 4.81 22.07
CA ALA A 156 -7.85 4.64 21.67
C ALA A 156 -8.04 4.51 20.17
N LEU A 157 -7.13 5.07 19.34
CA LEU A 157 -7.30 5.15 17.90
C LEU A 157 -7.01 3.81 17.23
N THR A 158 -8.02 3.25 16.55
CA THR A 158 -7.94 1.99 15.80
C THR A 158 -8.02 2.21 14.29
N THR A 159 -7.53 1.26 13.49
CA THR A 159 -7.64 1.33 12.01
C THR A 159 -9.10 1.45 11.54
N PRO A 160 -10.09 0.69 12.05
CA PRO A 160 -11.50 0.86 11.65
C PRO A 160 -12.05 2.25 11.93
N GLU A 161 -11.72 2.85 13.08
CA GLU A 161 -12.15 4.22 13.42
C GLU A 161 -11.54 5.25 12.46
N LEU A 162 -10.25 5.13 12.18
CA LEU A 162 -9.56 6.02 11.25
C LEU A 162 -10.12 5.88 9.83
N THR A 163 -10.46 4.65 9.40
CA THR A 163 -11.14 4.39 8.12
C THR A 163 -12.51 5.07 8.07
N GLU A 164 -13.29 5.01 9.16
CA GLU A 164 -14.59 5.67 9.23
C GLU A 164 -14.47 7.20 9.24
N MET A 165 -13.49 7.76 9.96
CA MET A 165 -13.18 9.19 9.91
C MET A 165 -12.86 9.64 8.48
N ASN A 166 -12.01 8.90 7.78
CA ASN A 166 -11.66 9.14 6.39
C ASN A 166 -12.86 9.00 5.45
N ARG A 167 -13.77 8.05 5.71
CA ARG A 167 -15.01 7.89 4.95
C ARG A 167 -15.90 9.11 5.10
N ARG A 168 -16.10 9.58 6.32
CA ARG A 168 -16.94 10.76 6.61
C ARG A 168 -16.40 12.01 5.93
N PHE A 169 -15.08 12.19 5.93
CA PHE A 169 -14.45 13.30 5.24
C PHE A 169 -14.60 13.18 3.72
N ALA A 170 -14.24 12.03 3.14
CA ALA A 170 -14.14 11.85 1.70
C ALA A 170 -15.50 11.64 1.00
N LEU A 171 -16.48 11.01 1.67
CA LEU A 171 -17.75 10.63 1.05
C LEU A 171 -18.93 11.48 1.55
N ASP A 172 -18.95 11.83 2.84
CA ASP A 172 -20.05 12.61 3.41
C ASP A 172 -19.74 14.13 3.42
N GLY A 173 -18.48 14.52 3.12
CA GLY A 173 -18.06 15.93 3.09
C GLY A 173 -18.09 16.59 4.47
N VAL A 174 -17.91 15.81 5.54
CA VAL A 174 -17.85 16.34 6.91
C VAL A 174 -16.45 16.94 7.15
N GLU A 175 -16.42 18.15 7.71
CA GLU A 175 -15.17 18.86 8.00
C GLU A 175 -14.34 18.12 9.05
N ALA A 176 -13.00 18.14 8.89
CA ALA A 176 -12.07 17.47 9.79
C ALA A 176 -12.21 17.91 11.25
N GLU A 177 -12.47 19.21 11.50
CA GLU A 177 -12.73 19.76 12.83
C GLU A 177 -13.92 19.09 13.52
N THR A 178 -15.01 18.86 12.76
CA THR A 178 -16.22 18.18 13.27
C THR A 178 -15.94 16.72 13.57
N ILE A 179 -15.26 16.00 12.64
CA ILE A 179 -14.92 14.58 12.80
C ILE A 179 -14.06 14.40 14.06
N ALA A 180 -12.99 15.18 14.19
CA ALA A 180 -12.10 15.13 15.33
C ALA A 180 -12.81 15.44 16.66
N GLY A 181 -13.64 16.47 16.68
CA GLY A 181 -14.39 16.87 17.89
C GLY A 181 -15.41 15.81 18.34
N GLU A 182 -16.10 15.17 17.44
CA GLU A 182 -17.04 14.09 17.74
C GLU A 182 -16.30 12.85 18.26
N TRP A 183 -15.19 12.45 17.60
CA TRP A 183 -14.39 11.32 18.07
C TRP A 183 -13.83 11.55 19.48
N LEU A 184 -13.27 12.74 19.73
CA LEU A 184 -12.77 13.11 21.07
C LEU A 184 -13.88 13.04 22.14
N LYS A 185 -15.09 13.48 21.83
CA LYS A 185 -16.22 13.41 22.73
C LYS A 185 -16.63 11.96 23.04
N GLU A 186 -16.60 11.07 22.06
CA GLU A 186 -16.93 9.64 22.21
C GLU A 186 -15.89 8.92 23.08
N HIS A 187 -14.61 9.32 22.99
CA HIS A 187 -13.50 8.71 23.73
C HIS A 187 -13.17 9.42 25.04
N GLY A 188 -14.10 10.22 25.56
CA GLY A 188 -14.03 10.78 26.91
C GLY A 188 -13.09 11.98 27.05
N ALA A 189 -12.56 12.50 25.94
CA ALA A 189 -11.98 13.84 25.94
C ALA A 189 -13.16 14.83 26.07
N SER A 190 -13.44 15.23 27.29
CA SER A 190 -14.55 16.16 27.60
C SER A 190 -14.29 17.50 26.90
N ALA A 191 -15.40 18.17 26.52
CA ALA A 191 -15.32 19.59 26.12
C ALA A 191 -14.48 20.39 27.14
N PRO A 192 -13.83 21.50 26.71
CA PRO A 192 -12.98 22.28 27.59
C PRO A 192 -13.66 22.46 28.94
N SER A 193 -13.05 21.91 29.98
CA SER A 193 -13.54 22.23 31.33
C SER A 193 -13.35 23.73 31.48
N GLU A 194 -14.42 24.47 31.81
CA GLU A 194 -14.26 25.90 32.18
C GLU A 194 -13.26 26.10 33.31
N SER A 195 -12.83 24.99 33.94
CA SER A 195 -11.81 24.93 34.98
C SER A 195 -10.42 24.50 34.50
N ALA A 196 -10.21 24.14 33.20
CA ALA A 196 -8.85 23.89 32.71
C ALA A 196 -8.07 25.19 32.78
N SER A 197 -7.11 25.27 33.71
CA SER A 197 -6.24 26.43 33.83
C SER A 197 -5.41 26.55 32.55
N LYS A 198 -5.48 27.72 31.90
CA LYS A 198 -4.65 27.98 30.72
C LYS A 198 -3.19 27.74 31.08
N LYS A 199 -2.54 26.93 30.25
CA LYS A 199 -1.10 26.70 30.37
C LYS A 199 -0.34 27.92 29.84
N GLU A 200 0.64 28.39 30.58
CA GLU A 200 1.55 29.43 30.12
C GLU A 200 2.70 28.78 29.35
N GLY A 201 3.05 29.38 28.21
CA GLY A 201 4.16 28.89 27.39
C GLY A 201 3.97 29.18 25.90
N PRO A 202 4.82 28.61 25.02
CA PRO A 202 4.73 28.81 23.57
C PRO A 202 3.44 28.20 22.98
N THR A 203 2.95 28.82 21.90
CA THR A 203 1.83 28.24 21.14
C THR A 203 2.32 27.03 20.38
N ILE A 204 1.64 25.88 20.54
CA ILE A 204 1.92 24.65 19.83
C ILE A 204 1.32 24.73 18.43
N VAL A 205 2.18 24.72 17.41
CA VAL A 205 1.79 24.71 16.00
C VAL A 205 1.65 23.27 15.55
N VAL A 206 0.41 22.79 15.45
CA VAL A 206 0.13 21.44 14.93
C VAL A 206 0.09 21.51 13.41
N GLY A 207 0.97 20.81 12.73
CA GLY A 207 1.04 20.73 11.27
C GLY A 207 0.25 19.55 10.70
N SER A 208 -0.23 19.69 9.45
CA SER A 208 -0.78 18.56 8.68
C SER A 208 -0.27 18.54 7.24
N GLY A 209 -0.18 17.35 6.67
CA GLY A 209 0.05 17.16 5.24
C GLY A 209 -1.16 17.57 4.39
N ASN A 210 -1.03 17.40 3.07
CA ASN A 210 -2.07 17.76 2.11
C ASN A 210 -3.02 16.59 1.79
N PHE A 211 -3.36 15.77 2.77
CA PHE A 211 -4.30 14.65 2.64
C PHE A 211 -5.21 14.54 3.87
N ALA A 212 -6.42 14.06 3.64
CA ALA A 212 -7.53 14.07 4.61
C ALA A 212 -7.15 13.54 5.98
N GLU A 213 -6.55 12.36 6.06
CA GLU A 213 -6.20 11.70 7.32
C GLU A 213 -5.25 12.55 8.17
N SER A 214 -4.21 13.13 7.57
CA SER A 214 -3.28 14.00 8.29
C SER A 214 -3.98 15.24 8.85
N ILE A 215 -4.94 15.81 8.11
CA ILE A 215 -5.71 16.97 8.55
C ILE A 215 -6.62 16.59 9.74
N ILE A 216 -7.30 15.44 9.66
CA ILE A 216 -8.17 14.92 10.74
C ILE A 216 -7.36 14.66 12.01
N LEU A 217 -6.23 13.95 11.88
CA LEU A 217 -5.37 13.62 13.02
C LEU A 217 -4.75 14.87 13.66
N ALA A 218 -4.30 15.84 12.86
CA ALA A 218 -3.78 17.10 13.37
C ALA A 218 -4.85 17.90 14.11
N GLU A 219 -6.10 17.95 13.61
CA GLU A 219 -7.24 18.55 14.30
C GLU A 219 -7.56 17.82 15.60
N MET A 220 -7.49 16.50 15.61
CA MET A 220 -7.70 15.71 16.83
C MET A 220 -6.66 16.08 17.91
N TYR A 221 -5.37 16.12 17.55
CA TYR A 221 -4.31 16.53 18.49
C TYR A 221 -4.49 17.98 18.95
N ARG A 222 -4.75 18.90 18.03
CA ARG A 222 -4.97 20.30 18.34
C ARG A 222 -6.11 20.52 19.32
N GLN A 223 -7.28 19.90 19.04
CA GLN A 223 -8.46 20.07 19.90
C GLN A 223 -8.25 19.45 21.28
N ALA A 224 -7.61 18.27 21.37
CA ALA A 224 -7.33 17.66 22.65
C ALA A 224 -6.39 18.50 23.51
N LEU A 225 -5.34 19.05 22.91
CA LEU A 225 -4.41 19.96 23.58
C LEU A 225 -5.08 21.27 23.99
N ASP A 226 -5.92 21.85 23.13
CA ASP A 226 -6.68 23.08 23.44
C ASP A 226 -7.65 22.84 24.62
N GLN A 227 -8.33 21.69 24.65
CA GLN A 227 -9.19 21.27 25.76
C GLN A 227 -8.40 21.08 27.07
N ALA A 228 -7.15 20.64 26.99
CA ALA A 228 -6.25 20.52 28.12
C ALA A 228 -5.60 21.86 28.54
N GLY A 229 -5.94 22.96 27.88
CA GLY A 229 -5.53 24.33 28.20
C GLY A 229 -4.24 24.79 27.52
N TYR A 230 -3.65 24.02 26.62
CA TYR A 230 -2.48 24.45 25.86
C TYR A 230 -2.86 25.47 24.78
N PRO A 231 -2.09 26.52 24.54
CA PRO A 231 -2.29 27.40 23.41
C PRO A 231 -1.90 26.68 22.12
N THR A 232 -2.86 26.51 21.19
CA THR A 232 -2.64 25.74 19.96
C THR A 232 -3.04 26.55 18.71
N ARG A 233 -2.48 26.17 17.57
CA ARG A 233 -2.97 26.57 16.25
C ARG A 233 -2.68 25.48 15.24
N HIS A 234 -3.52 25.36 14.21
CA HIS A 234 -3.32 24.43 13.10
C HIS A 234 -2.65 25.14 11.90
N ARG A 235 -1.63 24.48 11.30
CA ARG A 235 -1.05 24.86 10.01
C ARG A 235 -1.34 23.72 9.03
N GLN A 236 -2.35 23.91 8.20
CA GLN A 236 -2.88 22.88 7.31
C GLN A 236 -2.11 22.78 5.99
N GLU A 237 -2.23 21.63 5.33
CA GLU A 237 -1.85 21.38 3.93
C GLU A 237 -0.42 21.79 3.58
N ILE A 238 0.54 21.51 4.47
CA ILE A 238 1.95 21.91 4.28
C ILE A 238 2.59 21.20 3.09
N GLY A 239 2.05 20.05 2.68
CA GLY A 239 2.58 19.25 1.60
C GLY A 239 3.00 17.84 2.05
N ASN A 240 3.98 17.25 1.34
CA ASN A 240 4.50 15.91 1.65
C ASN A 240 5.67 15.96 2.67
N ARG A 241 6.17 14.79 3.07
CA ARG A 241 7.23 14.66 4.08
C ARG A 241 8.48 15.47 3.75
N ALA A 242 8.90 15.52 2.50
CA ALA A 242 10.05 16.33 2.10
C ALA A 242 9.85 17.84 2.35
N THR A 243 8.59 18.30 2.44
CA THR A 243 8.24 19.68 2.72
C THR A 243 8.04 19.96 4.20
N TYR A 244 7.26 19.11 4.92
CA TYR A 244 6.92 19.40 6.31
C TYR A 244 7.99 18.96 7.32
N LEU A 245 8.77 17.89 7.04
CA LEU A 245 9.75 17.39 8.00
C LEU A 245 10.84 18.44 8.33
N PRO A 246 11.42 19.16 7.37
CA PRO A 246 12.35 20.26 7.70
C PRO A 246 11.73 21.36 8.56
N LEU A 247 10.42 21.61 8.44
CA LEU A 247 9.72 22.60 9.27
C LEU A 247 9.50 22.07 10.69
N LEU A 248 9.30 20.77 10.85
CA LEU A 248 9.22 20.12 12.15
C LEU A 248 10.59 20.08 12.82
N GLU A 249 11.65 19.74 12.09
CA GLU A 249 13.05 19.73 12.58
C GLU A 249 13.55 21.13 12.97
N SER A 250 13.04 22.18 12.34
CA SER A 250 13.39 23.59 12.68
C SER A 250 12.52 24.22 13.76
N GLY A 251 11.45 23.57 14.19
CA GLY A 251 10.46 24.12 15.13
C GLY A 251 9.57 25.21 14.53
N GLU A 252 9.45 25.29 13.18
CA GLU A 252 8.43 26.13 12.54
C GLU A 252 7.02 25.55 12.66
N ILE A 253 6.92 24.22 12.79
CA ILE A 253 5.79 23.48 13.30
C ILE A 253 6.28 22.63 14.46
N ASP A 254 5.43 22.39 15.44
CA ASP A 254 5.82 21.82 16.73
C ASP A 254 5.34 20.39 16.94
N LEU A 255 4.26 19.99 16.28
CA LEU A 255 3.66 18.64 16.38
C LEU A 255 3.10 18.24 15.03
N PHE A 256 3.27 16.97 14.67
CA PHE A 256 2.80 16.42 13.40
C PHE A 256 2.35 14.94 13.58
N PRO A 257 1.21 14.51 12.97
CA PRO A 257 0.84 13.11 12.88
C PRO A 257 1.70 12.40 11.82
N GLU A 258 2.47 11.40 12.24
CA GLU A 258 3.38 10.64 11.41
C GLU A 258 3.07 9.13 11.46
N TYR A 259 3.84 8.34 10.72
CA TYR A 259 3.71 6.89 10.60
C TYR A 259 5.05 6.21 10.85
N THR A 260 5.06 5.21 11.72
CA THR A 260 6.29 4.64 12.28
C THR A 260 7.23 4.06 11.23
N GLY A 261 6.72 3.29 10.28
CA GLY A 261 7.54 2.60 9.28
C GLY A 261 8.08 3.56 8.23
N SER A 262 7.20 4.35 7.62
CA SER A 262 7.58 5.27 6.54
C SER A 262 8.45 6.44 7.03
N LEU A 263 8.21 6.96 8.25
CA LEU A 263 9.12 7.94 8.86
C LEU A 263 10.48 7.31 9.18
N GLY A 264 10.50 6.12 9.77
CA GLY A 264 11.72 5.39 10.08
C GLY A 264 12.55 5.09 8.82
N GLY A 265 11.91 4.63 7.74
CA GLY A 265 12.55 4.41 6.43
C GLY A 265 13.14 5.69 5.84
N TRP A 266 12.38 6.80 5.89
CA TRP A 266 12.82 8.11 5.43
C TRP A 266 14.05 8.60 6.19
N LEU A 267 14.02 8.54 7.53
CA LEU A 267 15.12 8.99 8.37
C LEU A 267 16.37 8.12 8.21
N ASN A 268 16.22 6.80 8.09
CA ASN A 268 17.32 5.90 7.77
C ASN A 268 17.97 6.26 6.42
N THR A 269 17.20 6.60 5.41
CA THR A 269 17.71 7.03 4.10
C THR A 269 18.51 8.33 4.20
N LEU A 270 18.00 9.32 4.95
CA LEU A 270 18.69 10.59 5.16
C LEU A 270 19.99 10.45 5.96
N ALA A 271 20.03 9.51 6.90
CA ALA A 271 21.21 9.23 7.74
C ALA A 271 22.21 8.27 7.09
N ASP A 272 21.93 7.76 5.89
CA ASP A 272 22.69 6.69 5.21
C ASP A 272 22.87 5.46 6.13
N THR A 273 21.81 5.10 6.83
CA THR A 273 21.74 3.94 7.74
C THR A 273 20.64 2.99 7.30
N SER A 274 20.60 1.81 7.87
CA SER A 274 19.51 0.86 7.64
C SER A 274 19.12 0.14 8.95
N GLY A 275 17.81 -0.02 9.16
CA GLY A 275 17.29 -0.79 10.30
C GLY A 275 17.46 -0.12 11.67
N GLN A 276 17.83 1.15 11.74
CA GLN A 276 17.82 1.89 13.00
C GLN A 276 16.36 2.11 13.45
N PRO A 277 16.04 1.86 14.73
CA PRO A 277 14.71 2.10 15.26
C PRO A 277 14.39 3.59 15.30
N LEU A 278 13.11 3.94 15.07
CA LEU A 278 12.65 5.32 15.06
C LEU A 278 13.02 6.08 16.34
N SER A 279 12.97 5.40 17.50
CA SER A 279 13.36 5.96 18.80
C SER A 279 14.84 6.40 18.90
N ALA A 280 15.71 5.85 18.07
CA ALA A 280 17.10 6.28 17.99
C ALA A 280 17.30 7.42 16.97
N LEU A 281 16.50 7.47 15.91
CA LEU A 281 16.63 8.44 14.84
C LEU A 281 16.02 9.81 15.18
N LEU A 282 14.91 9.83 15.93
CA LEU A 282 14.21 11.07 16.25
C LEU A 282 15.06 12.05 17.07
N PRO A 283 15.75 11.64 18.16
CA PRO A 283 16.56 12.57 18.95
C PRO A 283 17.74 13.19 18.18
N GLU A 284 18.27 12.50 17.16
CA GLU A 284 19.35 13.04 16.32
C GLU A 284 18.90 14.22 15.45
N ARG A 285 17.58 14.49 15.42
CA ARG A 285 16.94 15.53 14.64
C ARG A 285 16.11 16.50 15.47
N ASP A 286 16.39 16.57 16.76
CA ASP A 286 15.66 17.39 17.71
C ASP A 286 14.14 17.08 17.74
N LEU A 287 13.79 15.78 17.54
CA LEU A 287 12.41 15.29 17.53
C LEU A 287 12.18 14.31 18.70
N VAL A 288 10.93 14.28 19.16
CA VAL A 288 10.42 13.31 20.13
C VAL A 288 9.14 12.66 19.62
N GLY A 289 9.07 11.33 19.68
CA GLY A 289 7.86 10.56 19.39
C GLY A 289 7.11 10.20 20.67
N PHE A 290 5.79 10.24 20.62
CA PHE A 290 4.91 9.76 21.70
C PHE A 290 4.53 8.29 21.46
N GLU A 291 3.59 7.75 22.23
CA GLU A 291 3.14 6.36 22.06
C GLU A 291 2.41 6.19 20.69
N PRO A 292 2.78 5.18 19.91
CA PRO A 292 2.09 4.92 18.64
C PRO A 292 0.70 4.33 18.89
N ALA A 293 -0.22 4.64 17.99
CA ALA A 293 -1.58 4.11 18.00
C ALA A 293 -1.63 2.64 17.51
N PRO A 294 -2.65 1.84 17.92
CA PRO A 294 -3.02 0.61 17.22
C PRO A 294 -3.40 0.82 15.75
N ALA A 295 -3.91 2.01 15.40
CA ALA A 295 -4.23 2.37 14.03
C ALA A 295 -3.00 2.33 13.12
N GLN A 296 -3.13 1.68 11.96
CA GLN A 296 -2.07 1.55 10.97
C GLN A 296 -2.59 1.92 9.58
N ASP A 297 -1.78 2.67 8.83
CA ASP A 297 -2.03 3.00 7.44
C ASP A 297 -0.97 2.40 6.51
N LYS A 298 -1.24 1.18 6.04
CA LYS A 298 -0.36 0.38 5.17
C LYS A 298 -0.81 0.42 3.72
N ASN A 299 0.04 -0.02 2.81
CA ASN A 299 -0.43 -0.42 1.48
C ASN A 299 -1.44 -1.57 1.64
N GLY A 300 -2.66 -1.33 1.19
CA GLY A 300 -3.71 -2.32 1.10
C GLY A 300 -3.89 -2.78 -0.33
N PHE A 301 -3.86 -4.08 -0.57
CA PHE A 301 -4.13 -4.66 -1.89
C PHE A 301 -5.61 -4.97 -2.00
N VAL A 302 -6.28 -4.30 -2.92
CA VAL A 302 -7.73 -4.33 -3.01
C VAL A 302 -8.22 -4.80 -4.37
N VAL A 303 -9.34 -5.49 -4.34
CA VAL A 303 -10.14 -5.88 -5.51
C VAL A 303 -11.54 -5.32 -5.37
N THR A 304 -12.35 -5.34 -6.45
CA THR A 304 -13.78 -5.04 -6.31
C THR A 304 -14.50 -6.19 -5.60
N ALA A 305 -15.63 -5.90 -4.94
CA ALA A 305 -16.46 -6.93 -4.31
C ALA A 305 -16.95 -7.99 -5.31
N GLU A 306 -17.17 -7.60 -6.58
CA GLU A 306 -17.51 -8.53 -7.65
C GLU A 306 -16.34 -9.47 -7.96
N THR A 307 -15.12 -8.93 -8.09
CA THR A 307 -13.90 -9.72 -8.33
C THR A 307 -13.62 -10.66 -7.16
N ALA A 308 -13.72 -10.18 -5.92
CA ALA A 308 -13.54 -10.99 -4.72
C ALA A 308 -14.52 -12.18 -4.72
N LYS A 309 -15.81 -11.93 -4.96
CA LYS A 309 -16.82 -12.96 -5.04
C LYS A 309 -16.62 -13.96 -6.19
N ARG A 310 -16.21 -13.46 -7.36
CA ARG A 310 -16.01 -14.28 -8.57
C ARG A 310 -14.88 -15.28 -8.40
N TYR A 311 -13.80 -14.87 -7.74
CA TYR A 311 -12.58 -15.68 -7.58
C TYR A 311 -12.40 -16.24 -6.17
N ASP A 312 -13.36 -16.00 -5.25
CA ASP A 312 -13.31 -16.43 -3.85
C ASP A 312 -12.01 -15.94 -3.17
N LEU A 313 -11.85 -14.58 -3.17
CA LEU A 313 -10.67 -13.89 -2.65
C LEU A 313 -11.01 -13.25 -1.31
N GLU A 314 -10.26 -13.61 -0.27
CA GLU A 314 -10.28 -12.98 1.06
C GLU A 314 -8.87 -12.52 1.47
N LYS A 315 -7.84 -13.21 0.98
CA LYS A 315 -6.42 -13.03 1.36
C LYS A 315 -5.55 -12.82 0.12
N ILE A 316 -4.39 -12.20 0.33
CA ILE A 316 -3.39 -12.03 -0.72
C ILE A 316 -2.95 -13.40 -1.28
N SER A 317 -2.76 -14.40 -0.41
CA SER A 317 -2.40 -15.75 -0.84
C SER A 317 -3.43 -16.42 -1.75
N ASP A 318 -4.70 -15.99 -1.74
CA ASP A 318 -5.74 -16.52 -2.62
C ASP A 318 -5.47 -16.24 -4.10
N LEU A 319 -4.73 -15.18 -4.40
CA LEU A 319 -4.32 -14.84 -5.77
C LEU A 319 -3.38 -15.89 -6.40
N ALA A 320 -2.78 -16.76 -5.58
CA ALA A 320 -1.97 -17.89 -6.04
C ALA A 320 -2.81 -19.13 -6.37
N LYS A 321 -4.14 -19.14 -6.12
CA LYS A 321 -5.03 -20.22 -6.52
C LYS A 321 -4.97 -20.42 -8.05
N PRO A 322 -5.17 -21.65 -8.55
CA PRO A 322 -5.31 -21.88 -9.99
C PRO A 322 -6.41 -21.00 -10.57
N ALA A 323 -6.15 -20.42 -11.73
CA ALA A 323 -7.17 -19.68 -12.46
C ALA A 323 -8.32 -20.59 -12.88
N PRO A 324 -9.60 -20.16 -12.80
CA PRO A 324 -10.76 -20.95 -13.15
C PRO A 324 -10.87 -21.23 -14.65
#